data_a5d3786b2b35909a3c84240db4c4d2e4
#
_entry.id   a5d3786b2b35909a3c84240db4c4d2e4
#
_cell.length_a   1.000
_cell.length_b   1.000
_cell.length_c   1.000
_cell.angle_alpha   90.00
_cell.angle_beta   90.00
_cell.angle_gamma   90.00
#
_symmetry.space_group_name_H-M   'P 1'
#
loop_
_entity.id
_entity.type
_entity.pdbx_description
1 polymer ?
#
loop_
_entity_poly.entity_id
_entity_poly.type
_entity_poly.pdbx_seq_one_letter_code
_entity_poly.pdbx_strand_id
1 'polypeptide(L)'
;MRKYLLLFLAFFGSWSMSVRAVSFSDINYWIGEGNVEVMLVIAWNDGKTPETLAWGYKGEEETTIVEMLNDVVKTDPRLFSLMRRQGGYTVDGLGFDLNGENTIALVVGGDTTYPKYNATGQFTATPNNYKKWECVDKEDHWNSPSVSEDGAWHCLARSESGNEAETEINKMPIQNRYTYIFYYDKPGSDTPDYANAVAVEPYIQETVDYSQGIFFVNEDWYGWDNGTINFLTNDGRMFYRVFRRENPDEKLGVTTQFGTIYGEKFFLISKQAKSTEEESTGGRLVVADALSLEKIAAFDQIGGGDGRSFLGVDEKTGYIGSSSGIFVFDIENMKVGDVIEGTSNDEGLYSGQIGSMVRAGKYVFAAKQSEGVLVIDAENHTLQTTIELPSIATLVLGRDGNIWAADGNALVRINPVSFETWTRSLPSGCRVADTWGHGMPGVYV
;
A
#
# COMPACT_ATOMS: atom_id res chain seq x y z
N MET A 1 -1.60 13.11 77.85
CA MET A 1 -1.40 13.12 76.42
C MET A 1 -2.33 12.11 75.78
N ARG A 2 -3.47 12.54 75.24
CA ARG A 2 -4.47 11.70 74.56
C ARG A 2 -4.20 11.71 73.08
N LYS A 3 -3.88 10.54 72.50
CA LYS A 3 -3.74 10.32 71.07
C LYS A 3 -5.14 10.08 70.48
N TYR A 4 -5.58 10.98 69.57
CA TYR A 4 -6.78 10.78 68.77
C TYR A 4 -6.41 9.97 67.55
N LEU A 5 -7.02 8.77 67.43
CA LEU A 5 -6.98 7.91 66.29
C LEU A 5 -8.12 8.31 65.34
N LEU A 6 -7.82 8.96 64.23
CA LEU A 6 -8.79 9.27 63.18
C LEU A 6 -8.95 8.05 62.28
N LEU A 7 -10.10 7.39 62.38
CA LEU A 7 -10.52 6.33 61.44
C LEU A 7 -11.08 6.99 60.19
N PHE A 8 -10.36 6.88 59.04
CA PHE A 8 -10.91 7.20 57.75
C PHE A 8 -11.71 5.97 57.24
N LEU A 9 -13.03 6.04 57.29
CA LEU A 9 -13.92 5.12 56.58
C LEU A 9 -13.97 5.55 55.13
N ALA A 10 -13.23 4.82 54.24
CA ALA A 10 -13.39 4.93 52.80
C ALA A 10 -14.71 4.22 52.43
N PHE A 11 -15.73 5.01 52.09
CA PHE A 11 -16.92 4.51 51.41
C PHE A 11 -16.55 4.17 49.98
N PHE A 12 -16.28 2.91 49.73
CA PHE A 12 -16.33 2.35 48.35
C PHE A 12 -17.81 2.22 47.98
N GLY A 13 -18.37 3.28 47.42
CA GLY A 13 -19.60 3.17 46.67
C GLY A 13 -19.31 2.36 45.43
N SER A 14 -19.77 1.09 45.38
CA SER A 14 -19.89 0.34 44.17
C SER A 14 -20.92 1.05 43.28
N TRP A 15 -20.44 1.92 42.40
CA TRP A 15 -21.24 2.30 41.25
C TRP A 15 -21.30 1.07 40.36
N SER A 16 -22.42 0.37 40.45
CA SER A 16 -22.84 -0.51 39.35
C SER A 16 -23.16 0.43 38.19
N MET A 17 -22.19 0.64 37.29
CA MET A 17 -22.51 1.14 35.97
C MET A 17 -23.43 0.07 35.36
N SER A 18 -24.72 0.40 35.21
CA SER A 18 -25.59 -0.38 34.36
C SER A 18 -25.02 -0.26 32.94
N VAL A 19 -24.38 -1.31 32.46
CA VAL A 19 -23.90 -1.39 31.08
C VAL A 19 -25.14 -1.32 30.21
N ARG A 20 -25.33 -0.19 29.58
CA ARG A 20 -26.41 0.04 28.61
C ARG A 20 -25.88 -0.41 27.25
N ALA A 21 -26.67 -1.20 26.52
CA ALA A 21 -26.35 -1.56 25.15
C ALA A 21 -26.09 -0.30 24.31
N VAL A 22 -25.06 -0.35 23.48
CA VAL A 22 -24.72 0.73 22.53
C VAL A 22 -25.94 1.06 21.67
N SER A 23 -26.18 2.35 21.49
CA SER A 23 -27.29 2.86 20.68
C SER A 23 -26.78 3.84 19.62
N PHE A 24 -27.62 4.18 18.65
CA PHE A 24 -27.28 5.16 17.61
C PHE A 24 -26.85 6.52 18.19
N SER A 25 -27.34 6.91 19.35
CA SER A 25 -26.93 8.16 20.02
C SER A 25 -25.54 8.10 20.66
N ASP A 26 -24.99 6.91 20.84
CA ASP A 26 -23.67 6.71 21.42
C ASP A 26 -22.57 6.69 20.34
N ILE A 27 -22.96 6.64 19.05
CA ILE A 27 -22.02 6.60 17.93
C ILE A 27 -21.49 7.99 17.63
N ASN A 28 -20.18 8.14 17.72
CA ASN A 28 -19.46 9.37 17.40
C ASN A 28 -18.73 9.31 16.05
N TYR A 29 -18.49 8.12 15.53
CA TYR A 29 -17.78 7.90 14.27
C TYR A 29 -18.71 7.36 13.20
N TRP A 30 -19.08 8.24 12.27
CA TRP A 30 -19.96 7.95 11.14
C TRP A 30 -19.15 7.93 9.86
N ILE A 31 -19.23 6.85 9.11
CA ILE A 31 -18.51 6.60 7.86
C ILE A 31 -19.53 6.60 6.70
N GLY A 32 -19.09 7.06 5.54
CA GLY A 32 -19.92 7.16 4.34
C GLY A 32 -20.91 8.33 4.35
N GLU A 33 -21.66 8.44 3.27
CA GLU A 33 -22.68 9.47 3.05
C GLU A 33 -23.95 8.82 2.51
N GLY A 34 -25.11 9.36 2.82
CA GLY A 34 -26.40 8.86 2.35
C GLY A 34 -27.53 9.05 3.35
N ASN A 35 -28.73 8.56 2.96
CA ASN A 35 -29.96 8.75 3.70
C ASN A 35 -30.28 7.59 4.67
N VAL A 36 -29.60 6.46 4.55
CA VAL A 36 -29.78 5.26 5.37
C VAL A 36 -28.71 5.25 6.45
N GLU A 37 -29.13 5.40 7.71
CA GLU A 37 -28.24 5.32 8.87
C GLU A 37 -28.34 3.95 9.52
N VAL A 38 -27.20 3.26 9.64
CA VAL A 38 -27.09 1.95 10.27
C VAL A 38 -25.93 1.89 11.25
N MET A 39 -25.93 0.88 12.10
CA MET A 39 -24.83 0.58 12.99
C MET A 39 -24.17 -0.73 12.58
N LEU A 40 -22.86 -0.73 12.40
CA LEU A 40 -22.03 -1.92 12.23
C LEU A 40 -21.45 -2.30 13.60
N VAL A 41 -21.65 -3.54 14.01
CA VAL A 41 -21.08 -4.10 15.24
C VAL A 41 -20.22 -5.31 14.87
N ILE A 42 -19.03 -5.41 15.44
CA ILE A 42 -18.14 -6.57 15.24
C ILE A 42 -17.76 -7.12 16.61
N ALA A 43 -18.02 -8.42 16.81
CA ALA A 43 -17.72 -9.16 18.04
C ALA A 43 -16.74 -10.30 17.75
N TRP A 44 -15.51 -10.16 18.23
CA TRP A 44 -14.42 -11.10 17.88
C TRP A 44 -14.43 -12.40 18.67
N ASN A 45 -14.91 -12.41 19.91
CA ASN A 45 -14.88 -13.59 20.78
C ASN A 45 -13.46 -14.20 20.93
N ASP A 46 -12.46 -13.33 21.03
CA ASP A 46 -11.03 -13.69 21.15
C ASP A 46 -10.44 -13.41 22.53
N GLY A 47 -11.27 -12.92 23.46
CA GLY A 47 -10.90 -12.63 24.85
C GLY A 47 -10.12 -11.34 25.06
N LYS A 48 -10.00 -10.48 24.05
CA LYS A 48 -9.37 -9.17 24.16
C LYS A 48 -10.39 -8.11 24.49
N THR A 49 -9.94 -6.95 24.96
CA THR A 49 -10.82 -5.88 25.43
C THR A 49 -10.53 -4.56 24.71
N PRO A 50 -11.56 -3.89 24.18
CA PRO A 50 -12.99 -4.24 24.19
C PRO A 50 -13.31 -5.38 23.22
N GLU A 51 -14.08 -6.38 23.63
CA GLU A 51 -14.38 -7.57 22.82
C GLU A 51 -15.27 -7.26 21.59
N THR A 52 -16.05 -6.19 21.69
CA THR A 52 -17.03 -5.80 20.66
C THR A 52 -16.96 -4.31 20.40
N LEU A 53 -16.89 -3.95 19.14
CA LEU A 53 -16.80 -2.57 18.67
C LEU A 53 -17.97 -2.20 17.75
N ALA A 54 -18.34 -0.90 17.75
CA ALA A 54 -19.46 -0.38 16.96
C ALA A 54 -19.08 0.88 16.18
N TRP A 55 -19.45 0.92 14.90
CA TRP A 55 -19.33 2.06 13.98
C TRP A 55 -20.70 2.52 13.51
N GLY A 56 -20.85 3.79 13.19
CA GLY A 56 -21.95 4.30 12.39
C GLY A 56 -21.61 4.27 10.92
N TYR A 57 -22.59 3.94 10.10
CA TYR A 57 -22.46 4.01 8.65
C TYR A 57 -23.67 4.69 8.01
N LYS A 58 -23.41 5.51 7.00
CA LYS A 58 -24.42 6.17 6.16
C LYS A 58 -24.24 5.70 4.73
N GLY A 59 -25.34 5.23 4.12
CA GLY A 59 -25.34 4.75 2.74
C GLY A 59 -26.64 5.07 2.03
N GLU A 60 -26.76 4.60 0.80
CA GLU A 60 -27.97 4.68 0.02
C GLU A 60 -28.84 3.42 0.21
N GLU A 61 -30.12 3.45 -0.24
CA GLU A 61 -31.07 2.35 -0.03
C GLU A 61 -30.65 1.05 -0.72
N GLU A 62 -29.86 1.10 -1.80
CA GLU A 62 -29.35 -0.06 -2.52
C GLU A 62 -28.01 -0.57 -2.00
N THR A 63 -27.32 0.14 -1.12
CA THR A 63 -26.05 -0.29 -0.54
C THR A 63 -26.18 -1.63 0.16
N THR A 64 -25.41 -2.61 -0.24
CA THR A 64 -25.42 -3.93 0.40
C THR A 64 -24.61 -3.95 1.70
N ILE A 65 -24.86 -4.96 2.54
CA ILE A 65 -24.13 -5.12 3.82
C ILE A 65 -22.62 -5.31 3.57
N VAL A 66 -22.24 -6.01 2.51
CA VAL A 66 -20.82 -6.21 2.18
C VAL A 66 -20.17 -4.91 1.67
N GLU A 67 -20.88 -4.09 0.93
CA GLU A 67 -20.38 -2.77 0.52
C GLU A 67 -20.18 -1.86 1.73
N MET A 68 -21.15 -1.82 2.65
CA MET A 68 -20.98 -1.12 3.94
C MET A 68 -19.72 -1.59 4.68
N LEU A 69 -19.52 -2.90 4.85
CA LEU A 69 -18.34 -3.43 5.53
C LEU A 69 -17.06 -3.03 4.82
N ASN A 70 -17.03 -3.09 3.48
CA ASN A 70 -15.87 -2.70 2.69
C ASN A 70 -15.56 -1.21 2.82
N ASP A 71 -16.58 -0.35 2.86
CA ASP A 71 -16.39 1.10 3.04
C ASP A 71 -15.85 1.42 4.43
N VAL A 72 -16.31 0.72 5.47
CA VAL A 72 -15.77 0.89 6.82
C VAL A 72 -14.32 0.43 6.89
N VAL A 73 -13.98 -0.73 6.30
CA VAL A 73 -12.60 -1.22 6.22
C VAL A 73 -11.69 -0.26 5.43
N LYS A 74 -12.22 0.38 4.42
CA LYS A 74 -11.49 1.40 3.66
C LYS A 74 -11.20 2.67 4.45
N THR A 75 -12.15 3.09 5.27
CA THR A 75 -12.14 4.41 5.91
C THR A 75 -11.49 4.38 7.29
N ASP A 76 -11.72 3.33 8.08
CA ASP A 76 -11.04 3.13 9.36
C ASP A 76 -9.82 2.22 9.16
N PRO A 77 -8.60 2.76 9.12
CA PRO A 77 -7.39 1.98 8.84
C PRO A 77 -7.04 0.97 9.94
N ARG A 78 -7.70 1.02 11.09
CA ARG A 78 -7.56 0.05 12.18
C ARG A 78 -8.34 -1.23 11.91
N LEU A 79 -9.42 -1.16 11.11
CA LEU A 79 -10.22 -2.32 10.73
C LEU A 79 -9.66 -2.96 9.46
N PHE A 80 -9.46 -4.27 9.47
CA PHE A 80 -8.99 -5.03 8.30
C PHE A 80 -9.76 -6.33 8.14
N SER A 81 -9.87 -6.80 6.90
CA SER A 81 -10.69 -7.96 6.55
C SER A 81 -9.97 -8.93 5.63
N LEU A 82 -10.23 -10.20 5.80
CA LEU A 82 -9.89 -11.25 4.84
C LEU A 82 -11.17 -11.71 4.15
N MET A 83 -11.25 -11.46 2.84
CA MET A 83 -12.43 -11.76 2.05
C MET A 83 -12.12 -12.85 1.03
N ARG A 84 -13.00 -13.83 0.91
CA ARG A 84 -12.98 -14.83 -0.15
C ARG A 84 -14.05 -14.51 -1.19
N ARG A 85 -13.66 -14.51 -2.45
CA ARG A 85 -14.57 -14.25 -3.57
C ARG A 85 -14.86 -15.55 -4.33
N GLN A 86 -16.08 -16.08 -4.16
CA GLN A 86 -16.56 -17.23 -4.90
C GLN A 86 -18.08 -17.14 -5.07
N GLY A 87 -18.52 -16.58 -6.20
CA GLY A 87 -19.97 -16.36 -6.43
C GLY A 87 -20.61 -15.28 -5.53
N GLY A 88 -19.80 -14.47 -4.89
CA GLY A 88 -20.09 -13.46 -3.89
C GLY A 88 -18.91 -13.32 -2.93
N TYR A 89 -19.05 -12.44 -1.94
CA TYR A 89 -18.05 -12.29 -0.87
C TYR A 89 -18.40 -13.13 0.35
N THR A 90 -17.41 -13.79 0.93
CA THR A 90 -17.48 -14.42 2.24
C THR A 90 -16.44 -13.79 3.15
N VAL A 91 -16.83 -13.42 4.35
CA VAL A 91 -15.89 -12.93 5.38
C VAL A 91 -15.15 -14.14 5.95
N ASP A 92 -13.87 -14.25 5.61
CA ASP A 92 -12.99 -15.30 6.12
C ASP A 92 -12.15 -14.82 7.32
N GLY A 93 -12.13 -13.52 7.59
CA GLY A 93 -11.46 -12.96 8.76
C GLY A 93 -11.78 -11.49 8.94
N LEU A 94 -11.84 -11.07 10.20
CA LEU A 94 -11.88 -9.67 10.60
C LEU A 94 -10.86 -9.43 11.71
N GLY A 95 -10.18 -8.30 11.64
CA GLY A 95 -9.24 -7.87 12.65
C GLY A 95 -9.31 -6.37 12.90
N PHE A 96 -8.80 -5.95 14.06
CA PHE A 96 -8.76 -4.55 14.44
C PHE A 96 -7.48 -4.25 15.22
N ASP A 97 -6.75 -3.22 14.81
CA ASP A 97 -5.56 -2.69 15.48
C ASP A 97 -5.96 -2.06 16.82
N LEU A 98 -5.69 -2.77 17.92
CA LEU A 98 -6.02 -2.35 19.28
C LEU A 98 -4.97 -1.43 19.89
N ASN A 99 -3.71 -1.61 19.52
CA ASN A 99 -2.58 -0.93 20.16
C ASN A 99 -2.11 0.31 19.37
N GLY A 100 -2.61 0.51 18.13
CA GLY A 100 -2.25 1.64 17.29
C GLY A 100 -0.86 1.56 16.67
N GLU A 101 -0.24 0.35 16.66
CA GLU A 101 1.08 0.15 16.06
C GLU A 101 1.03 0.12 14.52
N ASN A 102 -0.17 0.08 13.94
CA ASN A 102 -0.44 0.00 12.50
C ASN A 102 0.23 -1.21 11.80
N THR A 103 0.56 -2.25 12.55
CA THR A 103 1.15 -3.49 12.02
C THR A 103 0.07 -4.42 11.51
N ILE A 104 -0.65 -4.00 10.47
CA ILE A 104 -1.74 -4.78 9.87
C ILE A 104 -1.15 -5.74 8.85
N ALA A 105 -0.87 -6.97 9.27
CA ALA A 105 -0.29 -8.00 8.42
C ALA A 105 -0.83 -9.39 8.79
N LEU A 106 -1.09 -10.21 7.77
CA LEU A 106 -1.57 -11.58 7.93
C LEU A 106 -0.56 -12.58 7.37
N VAL A 107 -0.41 -13.71 8.05
CA VAL A 107 0.40 -14.85 7.59
C VAL A 107 -0.47 -16.10 7.50
N VAL A 108 -0.11 -17.01 6.62
CA VAL A 108 -0.86 -18.24 6.39
C VAL A 108 -0.02 -19.48 6.60
N GLY A 109 -0.51 -20.40 7.44
CA GLY A 109 0.00 -21.76 7.56
C GLY A 109 1.41 -21.89 8.12
N GLY A 110 1.88 -20.95 8.92
CA GLY A 110 3.20 -21.01 9.56
C GLY A 110 4.39 -20.88 8.60
N ASP A 111 4.16 -20.85 7.30
CA ASP A 111 5.18 -20.48 6.33
C ASP A 111 5.34 -18.95 6.37
N THR A 112 6.57 -18.48 6.28
CA THR A 112 6.91 -17.05 6.14
C THR A 112 6.45 -16.52 4.77
N THR A 113 5.20 -16.69 4.44
CA THR A 113 4.60 -16.00 3.32
C THR A 113 4.37 -14.58 3.75
N TYR A 114 5.10 -13.67 3.13
CA TYR A 114 4.91 -12.24 3.30
C TYR A 114 3.42 -11.91 3.20
N PRO A 115 2.89 -11.06 4.09
CA PRO A 115 1.49 -10.71 4.07
C PRO A 115 1.11 -10.11 2.72
N LYS A 116 0.11 -10.72 2.08
CA LYS A 116 -0.51 -10.15 0.89
C LYS A 116 -1.63 -9.22 1.36
N TYR A 117 -1.39 -7.95 1.42
CA TYR A 117 -2.44 -6.96 1.65
C TYR A 117 -2.58 -6.05 0.44
N ASN A 118 -3.81 -5.72 0.12
CA ASN A 118 -4.10 -4.73 -0.88
C ASN A 118 -4.18 -3.32 -0.26
N ALA A 119 -4.26 -2.31 -1.12
CA ALA A 119 -4.30 -0.92 -0.71
C ALA A 119 -5.55 -0.54 0.12
N THR A 120 -6.54 -1.41 0.28
CA THR A 120 -7.82 -1.11 0.94
C THR A 120 -7.96 -1.65 2.36
N GLY A 121 -6.91 -2.28 2.95
CA GLY A 121 -7.04 -3.01 4.20
C GLY A 121 -7.83 -4.32 4.06
N GLN A 122 -8.22 -4.68 2.85
CA GLN A 122 -8.89 -5.91 2.51
C GLN A 122 -7.91 -6.91 1.92
N PHE A 123 -7.74 -8.03 2.59
CA PHE A 123 -6.96 -9.16 2.09
C PHE A 123 -7.88 -10.08 1.28
N THR A 124 -7.32 -10.81 0.33
CA THR A 124 -8.07 -11.75 -0.49
C THR A 124 -7.58 -13.18 -0.27
N ALA A 125 -8.50 -14.08 0.05
CA ALA A 125 -8.24 -15.51 0.12
C ALA A 125 -8.64 -16.21 -1.19
N THR A 126 -7.86 -17.22 -1.59
CA THR A 126 -8.26 -18.13 -2.67
C THR A 126 -9.24 -19.18 -2.16
N PRO A 127 -10.24 -19.64 -2.96
CA PRO A 127 -11.26 -20.57 -2.53
C PRO A 127 -10.75 -21.92 -1.95
N ASN A 128 -9.55 -22.33 -2.32
CA ASN A 128 -8.94 -23.60 -1.89
C ASN A 128 -7.88 -23.43 -0.79
N ASN A 129 -7.78 -22.24 -0.19
CA ASN A 129 -6.80 -21.98 0.85
C ASN A 129 -7.40 -22.24 2.24
N TYR A 130 -7.40 -23.52 2.65
CA TYR A 130 -7.90 -23.97 3.97
C TYR A 130 -6.86 -23.82 5.10
N LYS A 131 -5.76 -23.15 4.84
CA LYS A 131 -4.76 -22.90 5.88
C LYS A 131 -5.25 -21.78 6.80
N LYS A 132 -4.88 -21.90 8.07
CA LYS A 132 -5.18 -20.88 9.07
C LYS A 132 -4.44 -19.59 8.75
N TRP A 133 -5.17 -18.50 8.68
CA TRP A 133 -4.61 -17.15 8.64
C TRP A 133 -4.45 -16.63 10.06
N GLU A 134 -3.30 -16.03 10.32
CA GLU A 134 -2.99 -15.44 11.61
C GLU A 134 -2.58 -13.98 11.45
N CYS A 135 -3.02 -13.13 12.38
CA CYS A 135 -2.50 -11.78 12.49
C CYS A 135 -1.05 -11.82 12.99
N VAL A 136 -0.17 -11.03 12.39
CA VAL A 136 1.23 -10.91 12.82
C VAL A 136 1.29 -10.29 14.20
N ASP A 137 0.56 -9.20 14.41
CA ASP A 137 0.39 -8.64 15.74
C ASP A 137 -0.61 -9.46 16.55
N LYS A 138 -0.12 -10.06 17.63
CA LYS A 138 -0.94 -10.93 18.48
C LYS A 138 -1.74 -10.15 19.54
N GLU A 139 -1.47 -8.86 19.70
CA GLU A 139 -2.23 -7.97 20.58
C GLU A 139 -3.50 -7.46 19.91
N ASP A 140 -3.55 -7.45 18.58
CA ASP A 140 -4.71 -7.05 17.80
C ASP A 140 -5.83 -8.08 17.80
N HIS A 141 -7.07 -7.60 17.64
CA HIS A 141 -8.17 -8.50 17.31
C HIS A 141 -7.93 -9.23 16.01
N TRP A 142 -8.15 -10.54 16.03
CA TRP A 142 -8.15 -11.34 14.82
C TRP A 142 -8.85 -12.67 15.02
N ASN A 143 -9.81 -12.97 14.16
CA ASN A 143 -10.34 -14.31 13.99
C ASN A 143 -10.52 -14.67 12.52
N SER A 144 -10.09 -15.89 12.17
CA SER A 144 -10.25 -16.49 10.85
C SER A 144 -10.37 -18.00 10.98
N PRO A 145 -11.41 -18.63 10.40
CA PRO A 145 -11.51 -20.09 10.41
C PRO A 145 -10.40 -20.74 9.58
N SER A 146 -9.80 -21.81 10.09
CA SER A 146 -8.84 -22.61 9.31
C SER A 146 -9.47 -23.82 8.65
N VAL A 147 -10.43 -24.43 9.31
CA VAL A 147 -11.29 -25.53 8.89
C VAL A 147 -12.58 -25.43 9.67
N SER A 148 -13.62 -26.15 9.27
CA SER A 148 -14.96 -26.12 9.86
C SER A 148 -15.04 -26.34 11.38
N GLU A 149 -13.95 -26.69 12.03
CA GLU A 149 -13.89 -26.92 13.47
C GLU A 149 -13.53 -25.70 14.30
N ASP A 150 -12.97 -24.64 13.68
CA ASP A 150 -12.43 -23.47 14.40
C ASP A 150 -13.44 -22.33 14.56
N GLY A 151 -14.64 -22.44 14.04
CA GLY A 151 -15.67 -21.42 14.07
C GLY A 151 -15.96 -20.79 12.70
N ALA A 152 -16.82 -19.80 12.69
CA ALA A 152 -17.21 -19.05 11.48
C ALA A 152 -17.65 -17.63 11.82
N TRP A 153 -17.55 -16.74 10.84
CA TRP A 153 -18.16 -15.43 10.88
C TRP A 153 -19.62 -15.52 10.43
N HIS A 154 -20.51 -14.95 11.22
CA HIS A 154 -21.94 -14.81 10.94
C HIS A 154 -22.31 -13.34 10.89
N CYS A 155 -23.41 -13.02 10.22
CA CYS A 155 -23.99 -11.68 10.21
C CYS A 155 -25.46 -11.73 10.61
N LEU A 156 -25.82 -10.97 11.65
CA LEU A 156 -27.20 -10.75 12.06
C LEU A 156 -27.65 -9.36 11.66
N ALA A 157 -28.86 -9.24 11.16
CA ALA A 157 -29.57 -7.97 11.01
C ALA A 157 -30.55 -7.81 12.19
N ARG A 158 -30.37 -6.75 12.97
CA ARG A 158 -31.22 -6.40 14.11
C ARG A 158 -31.99 -5.12 13.83
N SER A 159 -33.31 -5.17 13.87
CA SER A 159 -34.15 -3.98 13.75
C SER A 159 -34.14 -3.14 15.03
N GLU A 160 -34.59 -1.89 14.93
CA GLU A 160 -34.75 -0.99 16.07
C GLU A 160 -35.73 -1.56 17.13
N SER A 161 -36.72 -2.39 16.72
CA SER A 161 -37.62 -3.11 17.63
C SER A 161 -36.97 -4.32 18.32
N GLY A 162 -35.72 -4.67 18.00
CA GLY A 162 -34.97 -5.75 18.61
C GLY A 162 -35.16 -7.12 17.96
N ASN A 163 -35.85 -7.21 16.81
CA ASN A 163 -35.94 -8.47 16.07
C ASN A 163 -34.61 -8.74 15.36
N GLU A 164 -34.10 -9.96 15.49
CA GLU A 164 -32.83 -10.40 14.91
C GLU A 164 -33.04 -11.55 13.93
N ALA A 165 -32.29 -11.57 12.84
CA ALA A 165 -32.25 -12.66 11.88
C ALA A 165 -30.88 -12.74 11.20
N GLU A 166 -30.40 -13.94 10.92
CA GLU A 166 -29.26 -14.13 10.02
C GLU A 166 -29.54 -13.54 8.64
N THR A 167 -28.54 -12.96 8.02
CA THR A 167 -28.70 -12.26 6.75
C THR A 167 -27.55 -12.54 5.77
N GLU A 168 -27.89 -12.51 4.47
CA GLU A 168 -26.90 -12.64 3.40
C GLU A 168 -26.28 -11.30 3.06
N ILE A 169 -24.97 -11.16 3.30
CA ILE A 169 -24.26 -9.88 3.17
C ILE A 169 -24.16 -9.34 1.74
N ASN A 170 -24.20 -10.24 0.72
CA ASN A 170 -23.96 -9.86 -0.68
C ASN A 170 -25.22 -9.35 -1.41
N LYS A 171 -26.40 -9.65 -0.90
CA LYS A 171 -27.66 -9.40 -1.62
C LYS A 171 -28.61 -8.49 -0.87
N MET A 172 -28.45 -8.45 0.45
CA MET A 172 -29.37 -7.68 1.27
C MET A 172 -28.89 -6.24 1.36
N PRO A 173 -29.73 -5.28 0.91
CA PRO A 173 -29.45 -3.88 1.12
C PRO A 173 -29.58 -3.52 2.59
N ILE A 174 -28.83 -2.50 3.01
CA ILE A 174 -28.95 -1.94 4.36
C ILE A 174 -30.31 -1.29 4.55
N GLN A 175 -30.82 -1.35 5.78
CA GLN A 175 -32.11 -0.78 6.13
C GLN A 175 -31.94 0.26 7.23
N ASN A 176 -32.59 1.39 7.06
CA ASN A 176 -32.46 2.51 8.01
C ASN A 176 -32.75 2.09 9.44
N ARG A 177 -31.91 2.49 10.36
CA ARG A 177 -31.97 2.20 11.81
C ARG A 177 -31.80 0.72 12.16
N TYR A 178 -31.21 -0.07 11.28
CA TYR A 178 -30.79 -1.43 11.59
C TYR A 178 -29.37 -1.46 12.14
N THR A 179 -29.09 -2.48 12.97
CA THR A 179 -27.74 -2.86 13.41
C THR A 179 -27.35 -4.14 12.73
N TYR A 180 -26.21 -4.13 12.03
CA TYR A 180 -25.62 -5.32 11.41
C TYR A 180 -24.47 -5.78 12.29
N ILE A 181 -24.58 -7.03 12.79
CA ILE A 181 -23.69 -7.59 13.80
C ILE A 181 -22.91 -8.73 13.17
N PHE A 182 -21.62 -8.50 12.92
CA PHE A 182 -20.70 -9.57 12.58
C PHE A 182 -20.16 -10.16 13.87
N TYR A 183 -20.30 -11.46 14.06
CA TYR A 183 -19.78 -12.13 15.23
C TYR A 183 -19.06 -13.43 14.84
N TYR A 184 -17.99 -13.76 15.59
CA TYR A 184 -17.28 -14.98 15.40
C TYR A 184 -17.86 -16.06 16.32
N ASP A 185 -18.51 -17.06 15.73
CA ASP A 185 -19.03 -18.24 16.46
C ASP A 185 -17.92 -19.26 16.62
N LYS A 186 -17.45 -19.45 17.84
CA LYS A 186 -16.41 -20.41 18.18
C LYS A 186 -17.02 -21.63 18.84
N PRO A 187 -16.76 -22.86 18.32
CA PRO A 187 -17.34 -24.06 18.87
C PRO A 187 -17.08 -24.21 20.37
N GLY A 188 -18.16 -24.36 21.14
CA GLY A 188 -18.10 -24.52 22.59
C GLY A 188 -17.91 -23.25 23.41
N SER A 189 -17.95 -22.08 22.80
CA SER A 189 -18.06 -20.80 23.49
C SER A 189 -19.51 -20.32 23.55
N ASP A 190 -19.79 -19.43 24.50
CA ASP A 190 -21.06 -18.70 24.54
C ASP A 190 -21.15 -17.74 23.34
N THR A 191 -22.38 -17.38 22.95
CA THR A 191 -22.61 -16.34 21.95
C THR A 191 -21.95 -15.05 22.42
N PRO A 192 -21.16 -14.36 21.58
CA PRO A 192 -20.48 -13.14 21.98
C PRO A 192 -21.44 -12.09 22.53
N ASP A 193 -21.02 -11.38 23.56
CA ASP A 193 -21.80 -10.28 24.12
C ASP A 193 -21.65 -9.01 23.27
N TYR A 194 -22.48 -8.93 22.22
CA TYR A 194 -22.54 -7.74 21.38
C TYR A 194 -23.44 -6.64 21.94
N ALA A 195 -24.15 -6.90 23.05
CA ALA A 195 -24.95 -5.88 23.71
C ALA A 195 -24.07 -4.80 24.39
N ASN A 196 -22.85 -5.15 24.77
CA ASN A 196 -21.88 -4.29 25.41
C ASN A 196 -20.83 -3.71 24.43
N ALA A 197 -21.17 -3.57 23.17
CA ALA A 197 -20.29 -3.00 22.16
C ALA A 197 -19.86 -1.57 22.57
N VAL A 198 -18.59 -1.27 22.34
CA VAL A 198 -18.02 0.06 22.55
C VAL A 198 -18.05 0.82 21.24
N ALA A 199 -18.62 2.03 21.26
CA ALA A 199 -18.56 2.91 20.10
C ALA A 199 -17.11 3.28 19.80
N VAL A 200 -16.72 3.09 18.54
CA VAL A 200 -15.37 3.44 18.08
C VAL A 200 -15.23 4.95 17.98
N GLU A 201 -14.16 5.48 18.56
CA GLU A 201 -13.84 6.89 18.38
C GLU A 201 -13.30 7.14 16.97
N PRO A 202 -13.56 8.33 16.38
CA PRO A 202 -13.00 8.69 15.08
C PRO A 202 -11.50 8.47 15.06
N TYR A 203 -11.02 7.81 13.97
CA TYR A 203 -9.60 7.68 13.79
C TYR A 203 -8.99 9.04 13.54
N ILE A 204 -8.08 9.45 14.42
CA ILE A 204 -7.28 10.65 14.22
C ILE A 204 -5.96 10.24 13.63
N GLN A 205 -5.79 10.54 12.35
CA GLN A 205 -4.55 10.23 11.65
C GLN A 205 -3.39 11.00 12.29
N GLU A 206 -2.38 10.27 12.76
CA GLU A 206 -1.16 10.88 13.27
C GLU A 206 -0.48 11.66 12.13
N THR A 207 0.00 12.86 12.40
CA THR A 207 0.81 13.61 11.42
C THR A 207 2.19 12.98 11.35
N VAL A 208 2.60 12.56 10.16
CA VAL A 208 3.93 11.98 9.89
C VAL A 208 4.83 13.02 9.24
N ASP A 209 6.03 13.19 9.78
CA ASP A 209 7.05 14.02 9.14
C ASP A 209 7.82 13.19 8.10
N TYR A 210 7.41 13.31 6.85
CA TYR A 210 8.04 12.60 5.72
C TYR A 210 9.40 13.17 5.29
N SER A 211 9.88 14.25 5.92
CA SER A 211 11.21 14.82 5.64
C SER A 211 12.35 14.04 6.29
N GLN A 212 12.07 13.16 7.25
CA GLN A 212 13.05 12.49 8.10
C GLN A 212 12.82 10.98 8.16
N GLY A 213 13.33 10.25 7.15
CA GLY A 213 13.16 8.79 7.13
C GLY A 213 13.50 8.18 5.78
N ILE A 214 13.01 6.97 5.58
CA ILE A 214 13.25 6.16 4.38
C ILE A 214 11.94 5.70 3.80
N PHE A 215 11.71 5.98 2.52
CA PHE A 215 10.60 5.41 1.77
C PHE A 215 10.95 4.04 1.19
N PHE A 216 10.03 3.11 1.28
CA PHE A 216 10.06 1.81 0.61
C PHE A 216 8.96 1.80 -0.43
N VAL A 217 9.34 1.70 -1.70
CA VAL A 217 8.40 1.51 -2.80
C VAL A 217 8.25 0.02 -3.02
N ASN A 218 7.04 -0.48 -2.88
CA ASN A 218 6.74 -1.91 -2.99
C ASN A 218 6.05 -2.18 -4.33
N GLU A 219 6.62 -3.11 -5.10
CA GLU A 219 6.11 -3.53 -6.40
C GLU A 219 4.77 -4.28 -6.29
N ASP A 220 4.59 -4.99 -5.17
CA ASP A 220 3.50 -5.93 -4.91
C ASP A 220 3.39 -7.04 -5.99
N TRP A 221 2.26 -7.69 -6.16
CA TRP A 221 2.18 -8.80 -7.10
C TRP A 221 2.12 -8.33 -8.55
N TYR A 222 3.10 -8.76 -9.33
CA TYR A 222 3.28 -8.36 -10.73
C TYR A 222 1.99 -8.48 -11.56
N GLY A 223 1.57 -7.37 -12.14
CA GLY A 223 0.43 -7.29 -13.05
C GLY A 223 -0.96 -7.33 -12.41
N TRP A 224 -1.04 -7.53 -11.09
CA TRP A 224 -2.32 -7.70 -10.38
C TRP A 224 -2.57 -6.66 -9.30
N ASP A 225 -1.58 -6.38 -8.46
CA ASP A 225 -1.76 -5.50 -7.32
C ASP A 225 -1.19 -4.11 -7.57
N ASN A 226 -1.86 -3.10 -7.03
CA ASN A 226 -1.34 -1.74 -7.02
C ASN A 226 -0.13 -1.67 -6.09
N GLY A 227 0.92 -0.99 -6.54
CA GLY A 227 2.07 -0.75 -5.71
C GLY A 227 1.74 0.07 -4.47
N THR A 228 2.58 -0.08 -3.45
CA THR A 228 2.42 0.64 -2.18
C THR A 228 3.70 1.36 -1.78
N ILE A 229 3.58 2.34 -0.89
CA ILE A 229 4.72 3.02 -0.28
C ILE A 229 4.62 2.87 1.22
N ASN A 230 5.71 2.42 1.84
CA ASN A 230 5.88 2.44 3.28
C ASN A 230 6.94 3.47 3.66
N PHE A 231 6.90 3.96 4.89
CA PHE A 231 7.83 4.94 5.39
C PHE A 231 8.39 4.53 6.76
N LEU A 232 9.70 4.46 6.88
CA LEU A 232 10.41 4.21 8.13
C LEU A 232 10.98 5.52 8.65
N THR A 233 10.54 5.93 9.81
CA THR A 233 11.06 7.12 10.49
C THR A 233 12.43 6.88 11.09
N ASN A 234 13.16 7.94 11.40
CA ASN A 234 14.50 7.85 12.01
C ASN A 234 14.49 7.25 13.43
N ASP A 235 13.35 7.26 14.12
CA ASP A 235 13.15 6.62 15.44
C ASP A 235 12.72 5.14 15.33
N GLY A 236 12.61 4.61 14.12
CA GLY A 236 12.38 3.20 13.85
C GLY A 236 10.92 2.78 13.72
N ARG A 237 9.98 3.72 13.70
CA ARG A 237 8.56 3.42 13.45
C ARG A 237 8.29 3.24 11.97
N MET A 238 7.53 2.21 11.61
CA MET A 238 7.12 1.92 10.23
C MET A 238 5.68 2.35 10.00
N PHE A 239 5.47 3.21 9.02
CA PHE A 239 4.15 3.57 8.52
C PHE A 239 3.89 2.87 7.19
N TYR A 240 2.81 2.11 7.13
CA TYR A 240 2.46 1.34 5.94
C TYR A 240 1.51 2.11 5.03
N ARG A 241 1.66 1.91 3.72
CA ARG A 241 0.75 2.45 2.70
C ARG A 241 0.55 3.98 2.79
N VAL A 242 1.63 4.70 3.06
CA VAL A 242 1.57 6.15 3.36
C VAL A 242 1.01 6.99 2.21
N PHE A 243 1.18 6.60 0.94
CA PHE A 243 0.54 7.32 -0.16
C PHE A 243 -0.99 7.28 -0.05
N ARG A 244 -1.55 6.09 0.20
CA ARG A 244 -2.99 5.95 0.37
C ARG A 244 -3.50 6.59 1.66
N ARG A 245 -2.70 6.57 2.69
CA ARG A 245 -2.99 7.24 3.96
C ARG A 245 -3.27 8.74 3.76
N GLU A 246 -2.46 9.39 2.92
CA GLU A 246 -2.63 10.83 2.62
C GLU A 246 -3.59 11.08 1.44
N ASN A 247 -3.94 10.04 0.68
CA ASN A 247 -4.85 10.08 -0.46
C ASN A 247 -5.85 8.92 -0.39
N PRO A 248 -6.88 8.95 0.48
CA PRO A 248 -7.74 7.79 0.77
C PRO A 248 -8.46 7.19 -0.45
N ASP A 249 -8.83 8.04 -1.43
CA ASP A 249 -9.55 7.62 -2.65
C ASP A 249 -8.64 7.34 -3.84
N GLU A 250 -7.32 7.45 -3.63
CA GLU A 250 -6.33 7.32 -4.69
C GLU A 250 -5.48 6.06 -4.52
N LYS A 251 -4.89 5.62 -5.63
CA LYS A 251 -3.98 4.48 -5.66
C LYS A 251 -2.83 4.73 -6.61
N LEU A 252 -1.76 3.96 -6.46
CA LEU A 252 -0.68 3.89 -7.44
C LEU A 252 -1.07 2.95 -8.59
N GLY A 253 -0.30 2.97 -9.67
CA GLY A 253 -0.40 1.98 -10.72
C GLY A 253 -0.03 0.59 -10.24
N VAL A 254 -0.19 -0.38 -11.12
CA VAL A 254 0.14 -1.79 -10.85
C VAL A 254 1.62 -2.01 -11.09
N THR A 255 2.26 -2.76 -10.19
CA THR A 255 3.69 -3.03 -10.25
C THR A 255 4.51 -1.74 -10.21
N THR A 256 4.33 -0.95 -9.15
CA THR A 256 5.12 0.27 -8.91
C THR A 256 6.54 -0.12 -8.49
N GLN A 257 7.50 0.09 -9.36
CA GLN A 257 8.85 -0.43 -9.17
C GLN A 257 9.93 0.63 -8.99
N PHE A 258 9.57 1.89 -9.11
CA PHE A 258 10.53 2.98 -9.00
C PHE A 258 9.91 4.19 -8.32
N GLY A 259 10.70 4.83 -7.45
CA GLY A 259 10.35 6.10 -6.85
C GLY A 259 11.58 6.96 -6.67
N THR A 260 11.45 8.26 -6.92
CA THR A 260 12.51 9.22 -6.69
C THR A 260 11.93 10.57 -6.30
N ILE A 261 12.59 11.23 -5.35
CA ILE A 261 12.29 12.61 -4.98
C ILE A 261 13.21 13.52 -5.80
N TYR A 262 12.60 14.48 -6.49
CA TYR A 262 13.31 15.51 -7.20
C TYR A 262 12.64 16.88 -7.03
N GLY A 263 13.40 17.84 -6.54
CA GLY A 263 12.83 19.08 -6.02
C GLY A 263 11.90 18.78 -4.84
N GLU A 264 10.71 19.32 -4.88
CA GLU A 264 9.67 19.13 -3.85
C GLU A 264 8.64 18.06 -4.25
N LYS A 265 8.97 17.20 -5.21
CA LYS A 265 8.03 16.23 -5.79
C LYS A 265 8.57 14.81 -5.69
N PHE A 266 7.67 13.87 -5.39
CA PHE A 266 7.93 12.45 -5.41
C PHE A 266 7.33 11.84 -6.68
N PHE A 267 8.19 11.35 -7.56
CA PHE A 267 7.82 10.70 -8.82
C PHE A 267 7.82 9.19 -8.63
N LEU A 268 6.69 8.56 -8.89
CA LEU A 268 6.44 7.14 -8.69
C LEU A 268 6.09 6.50 -10.03
N ILE A 269 6.85 5.51 -10.44
CA ILE A 269 6.69 4.86 -11.74
C ILE A 269 6.19 3.43 -11.57
N SER A 270 5.10 3.13 -12.26
CA SER A 270 4.50 1.80 -12.35
C SER A 270 4.62 1.24 -13.76
N LYS A 271 4.74 -0.07 -13.90
CA LYS A 271 4.72 -0.74 -15.21
C LYS A 271 3.40 -0.49 -15.93
N GLN A 272 2.29 -0.64 -15.21
CA GLN A 272 0.94 -0.53 -15.75
C GLN A 272 0.12 0.50 -14.99
N ALA A 273 -0.80 1.16 -15.67
CA ALA A 273 -1.68 2.14 -15.05
C ALA A 273 -2.73 1.48 -14.14
N LYS A 274 -3.21 0.29 -14.52
CA LYS A 274 -4.19 -0.50 -13.78
C LYS A 274 -4.04 -2.00 -14.09
N SER A 275 -4.61 -2.87 -13.26
CA SER A 275 -4.76 -4.28 -13.60
C SER A 275 -5.84 -4.48 -14.67
N THR A 276 -5.87 -5.66 -15.28
CA THR A 276 -6.87 -6.00 -16.31
C THR A 276 -8.28 -6.14 -15.75
N GLU A 277 -8.42 -6.35 -14.43
CA GLU A 277 -9.69 -6.57 -13.75
C GLU A 277 -10.28 -5.31 -13.11
N GLU A 278 -9.53 -4.21 -13.08
CA GLU A 278 -9.95 -2.97 -12.46
C GLU A 278 -10.49 -1.95 -13.48
N GLU A 279 -11.55 -1.25 -13.12
CA GLU A 279 -12.08 -0.14 -13.93
C GLU A 279 -11.28 1.15 -13.72
N SER A 280 -10.93 1.46 -12.45
CA SER A 280 -10.19 2.66 -12.10
C SER A 280 -8.67 2.48 -12.27
N THR A 281 -8.00 3.56 -12.65
CA THR A 281 -6.55 3.58 -12.87
C THR A 281 -5.82 4.29 -11.73
N GLY A 282 -4.61 3.82 -11.40
CA GLY A 282 -3.69 4.51 -10.50
C GLY A 282 -2.62 5.33 -11.23
N GLY A 283 -2.44 5.07 -12.54
CA GLY A 283 -1.44 5.75 -13.38
C GLY A 283 -0.09 5.06 -13.46
N ARG A 284 0.56 5.13 -14.63
CA ARG A 284 1.95 4.69 -14.81
C ARG A 284 2.98 5.63 -14.20
N LEU A 285 2.67 6.90 -14.15
CA LEU A 285 3.42 7.90 -13.40
C LEU A 285 2.46 8.60 -12.43
N VAL A 286 2.79 8.58 -11.16
CA VAL A 286 2.13 9.39 -10.14
C VAL A 286 3.15 10.39 -9.61
N VAL A 287 2.72 11.65 -9.51
CA VAL A 287 3.50 12.72 -8.90
C VAL A 287 2.79 13.17 -7.64
N ALA A 288 3.49 13.15 -6.53
CA ALA A 288 3.01 13.63 -5.24
C ALA A 288 3.94 14.71 -4.69
N ASP A 289 3.44 15.51 -3.77
CA ASP A 289 4.29 16.38 -2.96
C ASP A 289 5.21 15.53 -2.07
N ALA A 290 6.48 15.88 -1.98
CA ALA A 290 7.46 15.05 -1.27
C ALA A 290 7.32 15.09 0.26
N LEU A 291 6.65 16.10 0.80
CA LEU A 291 6.51 16.29 2.25
C LEU A 291 5.14 15.91 2.78
N SER A 292 4.07 16.14 2.00
CA SER A 292 2.70 15.78 2.39
C SER A 292 2.24 14.46 1.80
N LEU A 293 2.89 13.98 0.74
CA LEU A 293 2.47 12.89 -0.13
C LEU A 293 1.13 13.11 -0.84
N GLU A 294 0.54 14.31 -0.76
CA GLU A 294 -0.65 14.65 -1.51
C GLU A 294 -0.39 14.50 -3.02
N LYS A 295 -1.32 13.83 -3.71
CA LYS A 295 -1.23 13.62 -5.15
C LYS A 295 -1.33 14.93 -5.91
N ILE A 296 -0.34 15.24 -6.73
CA ILE A 296 -0.33 16.40 -7.63
C ILE A 296 -0.91 16.01 -9.00
N ALA A 297 -0.45 14.89 -9.57
CA ALA A 297 -0.87 14.43 -10.89
C ALA A 297 -0.71 12.91 -11.03
N ALA A 298 -1.47 12.33 -11.97
CA ALA A 298 -1.32 10.94 -12.40
C ALA A 298 -1.47 10.84 -13.92
N PHE A 299 -0.69 9.94 -14.53
CA PHE A 299 -0.63 9.75 -15.98
C PHE A 299 -0.74 8.26 -16.31
N ASP A 300 -1.77 7.88 -17.04
CA ASP A 300 -1.94 6.52 -17.56
C ASP A 300 -0.99 6.23 -18.71
N GLN A 301 -0.69 7.25 -19.49
CA GLN A 301 0.21 7.20 -20.63
C GLN A 301 1.45 8.03 -20.36
N ILE A 302 2.62 7.41 -20.58
CA ILE A 302 3.94 8.01 -20.37
C ILE A 302 4.74 8.09 -21.68
N GLY A 303 4.04 8.18 -22.79
CA GLY A 303 4.62 8.15 -24.13
C GLY A 303 4.56 6.79 -24.79
N GLY A 304 4.77 5.71 -24.06
CA GLY A 304 4.67 4.33 -24.54
C GLY A 304 5.28 3.31 -23.58
N GLY A 305 4.83 2.07 -23.69
CA GLY A 305 5.38 0.93 -22.97
C GLY A 305 5.13 0.93 -21.46
N ASP A 306 5.82 0.05 -20.78
CA ASP A 306 5.82 -0.06 -19.31
C ASP A 306 6.77 0.96 -18.70
N GLY A 307 6.32 1.62 -17.63
CA GLY A 307 7.19 2.55 -16.89
C GLY A 307 8.33 1.83 -16.19
N ARG A 308 9.51 2.46 -16.17
CA ARG A 308 10.73 1.87 -15.61
C ARG A 308 11.46 2.76 -14.64
N SER A 309 11.66 4.02 -14.98
CA SER A 309 12.45 4.95 -14.16
C SER A 309 12.08 6.39 -14.42
N PHE A 310 12.52 7.27 -13.55
CA PHE A 310 12.45 8.72 -13.72
C PHE A 310 13.77 9.36 -13.30
N LEU A 311 14.17 10.41 -14.02
CA LEU A 311 15.31 11.24 -13.66
C LEU A 311 14.91 12.71 -13.77
N GLY A 312 15.04 13.47 -12.70
CA GLY A 312 15.02 14.93 -12.78
C GLY A 312 16.29 15.44 -13.47
N VAL A 313 16.11 16.13 -14.57
CA VAL A 313 17.24 16.68 -15.37
C VAL A 313 17.59 18.08 -14.93
N ASP A 314 16.61 18.94 -14.82
CA ASP A 314 16.70 20.29 -14.28
C ASP A 314 15.34 20.70 -13.65
N GLU A 315 15.22 21.96 -13.18
CA GLU A 315 14.03 22.42 -12.46
C GLU A 315 12.72 22.25 -13.27
N LYS A 316 12.81 22.21 -14.60
CA LYS A 316 11.65 22.14 -15.51
C LYS A 316 11.53 20.81 -16.24
N THR A 317 12.61 20.06 -16.32
CA THR A 317 12.73 18.89 -17.20
C THR A 317 13.02 17.62 -16.43
N GLY A 318 12.26 16.59 -16.71
CA GLY A 318 12.54 15.22 -16.30
C GLY A 318 12.61 14.27 -17.50
N TYR A 319 13.17 13.10 -17.30
CA TYR A 319 13.14 12.01 -18.26
C TYR A 319 12.40 10.82 -17.67
N ILE A 320 11.47 10.27 -18.43
CA ILE A 320 10.77 9.03 -18.10
C ILE A 320 11.41 7.90 -18.92
N GLY A 321 12.02 6.93 -18.24
CA GLY A 321 12.48 5.69 -18.85
C GLY A 321 11.34 4.68 -18.90
N SER A 322 11.15 4.05 -20.07
CA SER A 322 10.13 3.04 -20.29
C SER A 322 10.66 1.84 -21.07
N SER A 323 9.80 0.83 -21.29
CA SER A 323 10.12 -0.27 -22.21
C SER A 323 10.14 0.16 -23.67
N SER A 324 9.67 1.38 -24.00
CA SER A 324 9.61 1.89 -25.39
C SER A 324 10.61 3.01 -25.68
N GLY A 325 11.37 3.48 -24.70
CA GLY A 325 12.36 4.55 -24.88
C GLY A 325 12.41 5.52 -23.73
N ILE A 326 13.06 6.67 -23.94
CA ILE A 326 13.16 7.77 -22.99
C ILE A 326 12.28 8.92 -23.49
N PHE A 327 11.34 9.35 -22.65
CA PHE A 327 10.42 10.45 -22.94
C PHE A 327 10.79 11.66 -22.10
N VAL A 328 10.74 12.84 -22.71
CA VAL A 328 10.90 14.10 -21.99
C VAL A 328 9.65 14.36 -21.16
N PHE A 329 9.80 14.84 -19.94
CA PHE A 329 8.71 15.22 -19.06
C PHE A 329 8.87 16.67 -18.64
N ASP A 330 7.87 17.48 -18.90
CA ASP A 330 7.77 18.86 -18.44
C ASP A 330 7.26 18.87 -16.99
N ILE A 331 8.17 19.12 -16.04
CA ILE A 331 7.88 19.11 -14.60
C ILE A 331 7.03 20.32 -14.20
N GLU A 332 7.21 21.45 -14.88
CA GLU A 332 6.47 22.70 -14.56
C GLU A 332 5.00 22.60 -14.98
N ASN A 333 4.74 22.09 -16.19
CA ASN A 333 3.40 21.99 -16.76
C ASN A 333 2.77 20.59 -16.57
N MET A 334 3.44 19.64 -15.90
CA MET A 334 2.99 18.27 -15.71
C MET A 334 2.57 17.62 -17.04
N LYS A 335 3.50 17.52 -17.99
CA LYS A 335 3.20 17.03 -19.32
C LYS A 335 4.26 16.05 -19.82
N VAL A 336 3.79 14.91 -20.32
CA VAL A 336 4.62 13.98 -21.08
C VAL A 336 4.87 14.53 -22.47
N GLY A 337 6.14 14.64 -22.85
CA GLY A 337 6.60 15.11 -24.15
C GLY A 337 6.97 13.98 -25.09
N ASP A 338 7.78 14.32 -26.09
CA ASP A 338 8.20 13.38 -27.12
C ASP A 338 9.31 12.44 -26.66
N VAL A 339 9.48 11.33 -27.38
CA VAL A 339 10.60 10.41 -27.22
C VAL A 339 11.90 11.09 -27.70
N ILE A 340 12.97 10.89 -26.96
CA ILE A 340 14.31 11.32 -27.40
C ILE A 340 14.73 10.47 -28.58
N GLU A 341 15.02 11.10 -29.72
CA GLU A 341 15.41 10.42 -30.94
C GLU A 341 16.63 9.49 -30.71
N GLY A 342 16.55 8.26 -31.21
CA GLY A 342 17.59 7.24 -31.06
C GLY A 342 17.48 6.44 -29.75
N THR A 343 16.55 6.75 -28.84
CA THR A 343 16.34 5.98 -27.62
C THR A 343 15.20 4.98 -27.72
N SER A 344 14.38 5.08 -28.75
CA SER A 344 13.21 4.20 -28.99
C SER A 344 13.59 2.73 -28.95
N ASN A 345 12.65 1.91 -28.50
CA ASN A 345 12.76 0.46 -28.50
C ASN A 345 11.64 -0.17 -29.32
N ASP A 346 12.03 -0.82 -30.41
CA ASP A 346 11.13 -1.54 -31.32
C ASP A 346 11.22 -3.06 -31.14
N GLU A 347 12.08 -3.56 -30.25
CA GLU A 347 12.39 -4.98 -30.07
C GLU A 347 11.44 -5.76 -29.16
N GLY A 348 10.43 -5.07 -28.57
CA GLY A 348 9.43 -5.69 -27.68
C GLY A 348 9.73 -5.58 -26.19
N LEU A 349 8.83 -6.14 -25.36
CA LEU A 349 8.80 -5.91 -23.92
C LEU A 349 10.01 -6.42 -23.12
N TYR A 350 10.77 -7.38 -23.65
CA TYR A 350 11.82 -8.06 -22.87
C TYR A 350 13.24 -7.72 -23.32
N SER A 351 13.40 -6.76 -24.22
CA SER A 351 14.69 -6.28 -24.73
C SER A 351 14.64 -4.77 -24.96
N GLY A 352 15.79 -4.09 -24.92
CA GLY A 352 15.89 -2.66 -25.21
C GLY A 352 15.21 -1.71 -24.22
N GLN A 353 14.79 -2.21 -23.05
CA GLN A 353 14.12 -1.39 -22.04
C GLN A 353 15.11 -0.39 -21.39
N ILE A 354 14.60 0.77 -21.01
CA ILE A 354 15.38 1.76 -20.30
C ILE A 354 15.40 1.42 -18.81
N GLY A 355 16.57 1.36 -18.24
CA GLY A 355 16.80 1.12 -16.81
C GLY A 355 17.12 2.38 -16.01
N SER A 356 18.14 2.28 -15.15
CA SER A 356 18.61 3.41 -14.35
C SER A 356 19.17 4.53 -15.24
N MET A 357 18.91 5.76 -14.81
CA MET A 357 19.46 6.97 -15.45
C MET A 357 20.15 7.82 -14.40
N VAL A 358 21.26 8.43 -14.77
CA VAL A 358 21.97 9.39 -13.91
C VAL A 358 22.45 10.58 -14.73
N ARG A 359 22.50 11.76 -14.11
CA ARG A 359 23.07 12.96 -14.72
C ARG A 359 24.48 13.20 -14.22
N ALA A 360 25.41 13.49 -15.14
CA ALA A 360 26.75 13.95 -14.83
C ALA A 360 27.13 15.12 -15.75
N GLY A 361 27.20 16.29 -15.18
CA GLY A 361 27.41 17.54 -15.92
C GLY A 361 26.27 17.82 -16.88
N LYS A 362 26.58 18.01 -18.17
CA LYS A 362 25.56 18.27 -19.22
C LYS A 362 24.97 16.99 -19.83
N TYR A 363 25.44 15.81 -19.44
CA TYR A 363 24.98 14.56 -20.02
C TYR A 363 24.13 13.75 -19.03
N VAL A 364 23.16 13.06 -19.57
CA VAL A 364 22.43 11.97 -18.93
C VAL A 364 22.95 10.65 -19.48
N PHE A 365 23.27 9.73 -18.59
CA PHE A 365 23.65 8.36 -18.89
C PHE A 365 22.49 7.45 -18.52
N ALA A 366 22.01 6.67 -19.49
CA ALA A 366 20.87 5.79 -19.30
C ALA A 366 21.23 4.35 -19.68
N ALA A 367 20.94 3.40 -18.81
CA ALA A 367 21.09 1.99 -19.12
C ALA A 367 19.99 1.58 -20.11
N LYS A 368 20.36 1.02 -21.26
CA LYS A 368 19.46 0.38 -22.23
C LYS A 368 19.76 -1.10 -22.31
N GLN A 369 18.79 -1.91 -21.97
CA GLN A 369 18.93 -3.37 -21.91
C GLN A 369 19.45 -3.96 -23.22
N SER A 370 20.43 -4.86 -23.12
CA SER A 370 21.08 -5.56 -24.23
C SER A 370 21.91 -4.68 -25.18
N GLU A 371 21.94 -3.35 -24.96
CA GLU A 371 22.71 -2.41 -25.80
C GLU A 371 23.88 -1.79 -25.02
N GLY A 372 23.59 -1.19 -23.86
CA GLY A 372 24.62 -0.54 -23.06
C GLY A 372 24.17 0.78 -22.42
N VAL A 373 25.03 1.79 -22.46
CA VAL A 373 24.75 3.09 -21.86
C VAL A 373 24.54 4.14 -22.94
N LEU A 374 23.33 4.65 -23.03
CA LEU A 374 23.01 5.81 -23.85
C LEU A 374 23.56 7.07 -23.18
N VAL A 375 24.23 7.93 -23.94
CA VAL A 375 24.73 9.23 -23.50
C VAL A 375 23.92 10.30 -24.19
N ILE A 376 23.16 11.07 -23.44
CA ILE A 376 22.21 12.07 -23.93
C ILE A 376 22.67 13.45 -23.51
N ASP A 377 22.75 14.40 -24.44
CA ASP A 377 22.94 15.83 -24.13
C ASP A 377 21.63 16.36 -23.52
N ALA A 378 21.71 16.76 -22.26
CA ALA A 378 20.54 17.17 -21.48
C ALA A 378 20.00 18.55 -21.87
N GLU A 379 20.80 19.40 -22.54
CA GLU A 379 20.38 20.72 -22.96
C GLU A 379 19.55 20.67 -24.26
N ASN A 380 19.90 19.75 -25.15
CA ASN A 380 19.26 19.62 -26.48
C ASN A 380 18.36 18.40 -26.59
N HIS A 381 18.34 17.51 -25.58
CA HIS A 381 17.59 16.25 -25.58
C HIS A 381 17.99 15.35 -26.78
N THR A 382 19.28 15.24 -27.07
CA THR A 382 19.78 14.48 -28.22
C THR A 382 20.74 13.37 -27.78
N LEU A 383 20.60 12.21 -28.41
CA LEU A 383 21.55 11.10 -28.23
C LEU A 383 22.90 11.47 -28.85
N GLN A 384 23.96 11.47 -28.03
CA GLN A 384 25.31 11.77 -28.48
C GLN A 384 26.05 10.51 -28.93
N THR A 385 25.95 9.45 -28.15
CA THR A 385 26.59 8.18 -28.42
C THR A 385 26.00 7.07 -27.56
N THR A 386 26.30 5.82 -27.92
CA THR A 386 26.02 4.64 -27.09
C THR A 386 27.33 3.98 -26.73
N ILE A 387 27.54 3.69 -25.47
CA ILE A 387 28.66 2.90 -24.95
C ILE A 387 28.21 1.45 -24.89
N GLU A 388 28.75 0.60 -25.74
CA GLU A 388 28.35 -0.80 -25.86
C GLU A 388 28.70 -1.59 -24.60
N LEU A 389 27.68 -2.05 -23.88
CA LEU A 389 27.73 -2.91 -22.70
C LEU A 389 26.55 -3.88 -22.77
N PRO A 390 26.64 -4.97 -23.53
CA PRO A 390 25.47 -5.81 -23.87
C PRO A 390 24.87 -6.56 -22.67
N SER A 391 25.60 -6.66 -21.57
CA SER A 391 25.12 -7.27 -20.33
C SER A 391 24.84 -6.23 -19.23
N ILE A 392 24.58 -4.96 -19.63
CA ILE A 392 24.28 -3.87 -18.68
C ILE A 392 23.10 -4.25 -17.79
N ALA A 393 23.25 -4.07 -16.49
CA ALA A 393 22.18 -4.26 -15.51
C ALA A 393 21.75 -2.94 -14.89
N THR A 394 22.69 -2.13 -14.46
CA THR A 394 22.44 -0.84 -13.81
C THR A 394 23.63 0.09 -13.91
N LEU A 395 23.44 1.37 -13.63
CA LEU A 395 24.51 2.36 -13.52
C LEU A 395 24.24 3.33 -12.37
N VAL A 396 25.31 3.88 -11.83
CA VAL A 396 25.27 4.88 -10.74
C VAL A 396 26.35 5.95 -10.96
N LEU A 397 26.10 7.15 -10.44
CA LEU A 397 27.11 8.19 -10.34
C LEU A 397 27.95 7.95 -9.09
N GLY A 398 29.23 7.67 -9.27
CA GLY A 398 30.18 7.45 -8.17
C GLY A 398 30.60 8.77 -7.48
N ARG A 399 31.05 8.67 -6.24
CA ARG A 399 31.58 9.82 -5.50
C ARG A 399 32.84 10.40 -6.14
N ASP A 400 33.50 9.64 -6.99
CA ASP A 400 34.65 10.05 -7.80
C ASP A 400 34.27 10.86 -9.05
N GLY A 401 32.98 11.12 -9.23
CA GLY A 401 32.45 11.84 -10.38
C GLY A 401 32.38 11.03 -11.67
N ASN A 402 32.73 9.75 -11.65
CA ASN A 402 32.59 8.85 -12.81
C ASN A 402 31.26 8.10 -12.74
N ILE A 403 30.81 7.61 -13.90
CA ILE A 403 29.68 6.68 -13.97
C ILE A 403 30.23 5.27 -13.76
N TRP A 404 29.58 4.52 -12.89
CA TRP A 404 29.88 3.11 -12.66
C TRP A 404 28.72 2.25 -13.16
N ALA A 405 29.01 1.35 -14.07
CA ALA A 405 28.06 0.45 -14.67
C ALA A 405 28.35 -1.00 -14.26
N ALA A 406 27.29 -1.78 -14.04
CA ALA A 406 27.37 -3.21 -13.88
C ALA A 406 27.09 -3.86 -15.23
N ASP A 407 28.07 -4.60 -15.78
CA ASP A 407 27.96 -5.32 -17.05
C ASP A 407 28.30 -6.80 -16.83
N GLY A 408 27.28 -7.62 -16.59
CA GLY A 408 27.44 -9.02 -16.25
C GLY A 408 28.27 -9.23 -14.98
N ASN A 409 29.47 -9.79 -15.12
CA ASN A 409 30.41 -10.00 -14.03
C ASN A 409 31.55 -8.94 -13.98
N ALA A 410 31.34 -7.81 -14.61
CA ALA A 410 32.30 -6.72 -14.64
C ALA A 410 31.74 -5.42 -14.08
N LEU A 411 32.63 -4.63 -13.50
CA LEU A 411 32.40 -3.22 -13.18
C LEU A 411 33.08 -2.37 -14.26
N VAL A 412 32.31 -1.47 -14.85
CA VAL A 412 32.79 -0.55 -15.88
C VAL A 412 32.70 0.87 -15.35
N ARG A 413 33.85 1.53 -15.28
CA ARG A 413 33.94 2.97 -14.96
C ARG A 413 33.93 3.74 -16.29
N ILE A 414 33.07 4.75 -16.39
CA ILE A 414 32.92 5.61 -17.55
C ILE A 414 33.26 7.03 -17.14
N ASN A 415 34.19 7.68 -17.84
CA ASN A 415 34.44 9.11 -17.65
C ASN A 415 33.30 9.91 -18.27
N PRO A 416 32.61 10.79 -17.52
CA PRO A 416 31.40 11.46 -18.03
C PRO A 416 31.70 12.58 -19.06
N VAL A 417 32.99 12.91 -19.28
CA VAL A 417 33.41 13.96 -20.23
C VAL A 417 34.00 13.37 -21.49
N SER A 418 34.93 12.42 -21.37
CA SER A 418 35.60 11.81 -22.51
C SER A 418 34.89 10.55 -23.03
N PHE A 419 33.97 9.96 -22.21
CA PHE A 419 33.30 8.68 -22.44
C PHE A 419 34.23 7.47 -22.47
N GLU A 420 35.51 7.67 -22.11
CA GLU A 420 36.46 6.59 -21.97
C GLU A 420 36.02 5.62 -20.87
N THR A 421 36.16 4.34 -21.15
CA THR A 421 35.78 3.25 -20.25
C THR A 421 37.00 2.56 -19.68
N TRP A 422 36.88 2.11 -18.43
CA TRP A 422 37.82 1.20 -17.79
C TRP A 422 37.01 0.05 -17.15
N THR A 423 37.36 -1.18 -17.50
CA THR A 423 36.64 -2.37 -17.09
C THR A 423 37.46 -3.21 -16.12
N ARG A 424 36.82 -3.69 -15.07
CA ARG A 424 37.36 -4.65 -14.12
C ARG A 424 36.44 -5.84 -13.96
N SER A 425 36.90 -7.01 -14.38
CA SER A 425 36.21 -8.26 -14.11
C SER A 425 36.25 -8.59 -12.61
N LEU A 426 35.14 -9.09 -12.11
CA LEU A 426 35.06 -9.59 -10.75
C LEU A 426 35.68 -10.99 -10.66
N PRO A 427 36.13 -11.42 -9.46
CA PRO A 427 36.59 -12.78 -9.23
C PRO A 427 35.52 -13.81 -9.63
N SER A 428 35.99 -15.00 -10.03
CA SER A 428 35.08 -16.10 -10.36
C SER A 428 34.09 -16.38 -9.23
N GLY A 429 32.81 -16.49 -9.56
CA GLY A 429 31.70 -16.67 -8.61
C GLY A 429 31.11 -15.38 -8.03
N CYS A 430 31.72 -14.22 -8.30
CA CYS A 430 31.11 -12.93 -7.97
C CYS A 430 30.30 -12.42 -9.17
N ARG A 431 29.13 -11.83 -8.90
CA ARG A 431 28.33 -11.13 -9.90
C ARG A 431 27.95 -9.76 -9.36
N VAL A 432 27.84 -8.76 -10.21
CA VAL A 432 27.37 -7.43 -9.82
C VAL A 432 25.86 -7.36 -9.83
N ALA A 433 25.28 -7.93 -10.89
CA ALA A 433 23.84 -8.16 -11.03
C ALA A 433 23.64 -9.16 -12.17
N ASP A 434 22.67 -10.05 -12.06
CA ASP A 434 22.43 -11.06 -13.10
C ASP A 434 21.03 -11.02 -13.69
N THR A 435 20.20 -10.08 -13.32
CA THR A 435 18.86 -9.99 -13.84
C THR A 435 18.44 -8.57 -14.17
N TRP A 436 18.13 -8.36 -15.42
CA TRP A 436 17.29 -7.27 -15.88
C TRP A 436 15.83 -7.70 -15.71
N GLY A 437 15.04 -6.97 -14.98
CA GLY A 437 13.59 -7.14 -15.06
C GLY A 437 12.83 -7.55 -13.81
N HIS A 438 13.50 -7.87 -12.70
CA HIS A 438 12.82 -8.06 -11.42
C HIS A 438 13.26 -6.99 -10.42
N GLY A 439 12.69 -5.79 -10.57
CA GLY A 439 13.07 -4.65 -9.78
C GLY A 439 14.48 -4.15 -10.14
N MET A 440 14.64 -2.87 -10.47
CA MET A 440 15.98 -2.32 -10.56
C MET A 440 16.58 -2.31 -9.16
N PRO A 441 17.77 -2.92 -8.93
CA PRO A 441 18.42 -2.75 -7.66
C PRO A 441 18.73 -1.26 -7.49
N GLY A 442 17.93 -0.59 -6.69
CA GLY A 442 18.24 0.74 -6.23
C GLY A 442 19.49 0.62 -5.36
N VAL A 443 20.58 1.23 -5.76
CA VAL A 443 21.68 1.48 -4.83
C VAL A 443 21.28 2.70 -4.02
N TYR A 444 20.74 2.46 -2.84
CA TYR A 444 20.50 3.51 -1.87
C TYR A 444 21.83 3.87 -1.20
N VAL A 445 22.20 5.13 -1.28
CA VAL A 445 23.38 5.67 -0.58
C VAL A 445 22.89 6.67 0.45
#